data_1ee7ca85fa9edc1fae993c93805be16c
#
_entry.id   1ee7ca85fa9edc1fae993c93805be16c
#
_cell.length_a   1.000
_cell.length_b   1.000
_cell.length_c   1.000
_cell.angle_alpha   90.00
_cell.angle_beta   90.00
_cell.angle_gamma   90.00
#
_symmetry.space_group_name_H-M   'P 1'
#
loop_
_entity.id
_entity.type
_entity.pdbx_description
1 polymer ?
#
loop_
_entity_poly.entity_id
_entity_poly.type
_entity_poly.pdbx_seq_one_letter_code
_entity_poly.pdbx_strand_id
1 'polypeptide(L)'
;LFPNAKIVLDRFHIVQHLSRAMNRVRIQIMNQFDRKSQEYRALKRYWKLIQQDSRKLSDKRFYRPMFRMHLTNKEILEKLLSYSDELRQHYELYQFLLFHFQEKNSDHF
;
A
#
# COMPACT_ATOMS: atom_id res chain seq x y z
N LEU A 1 -21.69 10.36 -24.71
CA LEU A 1 -21.31 9.36 -25.67
C LEU A 1 -20.05 8.64 -25.24
N PHE A 2 -18.93 9.08 -25.79
CA PHE A 2 -17.65 8.54 -25.41
C PHE A 2 -17.21 8.90 -23.99
N PRO A 3 -17.61 10.05 -23.44
CA PRO A 3 -17.18 10.41 -22.09
C PRO A 3 -17.52 9.38 -21.02
N ASN A 4 -18.68 8.74 -21.13
CA ASN A 4 -19.08 7.75 -20.14
C ASN A 4 -18.18 6.51 -20.15
N ALA A 5 -17.84 6.04 -21.34
CA ALA A 5 -16.95 4.90 -21.48
C ALA A 5 -15.55 5.24 -20.98
N LYS A 6 -15.07 6.46 -21.27
CA LYS A 6 -13.78 6.91 -20.79
C LYS A 6 -13.73 6.98 -19.28
N ILE A 7 -14.82 7.44 -18.65
CA ILE A 7 -14.86 7.57 -17.20
C ILE A 7 -14.70 6.20 -16.53
N VAL A 8 -15.37 5.17 -17.06
CA VAL A 8 -15.25 3.83 -16.51
C VAL A 8 -13.83 3.29 -16.67
N LEU A 9 -13.26 3.47 -17.85
CA LEU A 9 -11.86 3.06 -18.10
C LEU A 9 -10.89 3.86 -17.24
N ASP A 10 -11.16 5.15 -17.07
CA ASP A 10 -10.28 6.03 -16.30
C ASP A 10 -10.21 5.62 -14.83
N ARG A 11 -11.31 5.15 -14.26
CA ARG A 11 -11.28 4.65 -12.88
C ARG A 11 -10.30 3.52 -12.71
N PHE A 12 -10.34 2.56 -13.61
CA PHE A 12 -9.42 1.43 -13.58
C PHE A 12 -7.98 1.91 -13.74
N HIS A 13 -7.74 2.80 -14.69
CA HIS A 13 -6.42 3.38 -14.91
C HIS A 13 -5.95 4.20 -13.71
N ILE A 14 -6.86 4.96 -13.09
CA ILE A 14 -6.51 5.76 -11.91
C ILE A 14 -6.01 4.86 -10.79
N VAL A 15 -6.71 3.76 -10.52
CA VAL A 15 -6.29 2.83 -9.47
C VAL A 15 -4.91 2.24 -9.79
N GLN A 16 -4.68 1.88 -11.06
CA GLN A 16 -3.37 1.39 -11.48
C GLN A 16 -2.28 2.43 -11.29
N HIS A 17 -2.56 3.68 -11.67
CA HIS A 17 -1.60 4.78 -11.50
C HIS A 17 -1.32 5.04 -10.03
N LEU A 18 -2.33 4.99 -9.19
CA LEU A 18 -2.16 5.15 -7.75
C LEU A 18 -1.25 4.07 -7.18
N SER A 19 -1.46 2.83 -7.62
CA SER A 19 -0.67 1.70 -7.18
C SER A 19 0.79 1.86 -7.58
N ARG A 20 1.03 2.29 -8.81
CA ARG A 20 2.39 2.53 -9.30
C ARG A 20 3.06 3.69 -8.59
N ALA A 21 2.29 4.77 -8.34
CA ALA A 21 2.82 5.93 -7.62
C ALA A 21 3.20 5.55 -6.19
N MET A 22 2.35 4.77 -5.53
CA MET A 22 2.64 4.30 -4.18
C MET A 22 3.90 3.43 -4.16
N ASN A 23 4.06 2.58 -5.16
CA ASN A 23 5.25 1.74 -5.26
C ASN A 23 6.52 2.58 -5.44
N ARG A 24 6.44 3.65 -6.23
CA ARG A 24 7.57 4.57 -6.40
C ARG A 24 7.94 5.24 -5.09
N VAL A 25 6.94 5.69 -4.33
CA VAL A 25 7.19 6.30 -3.03
C VAL A 25 7.88 5.30 -2.11
N ARG A 26 7.37 4.07 -2.06
CA ARG A 26 7.98 3.01 -1.25
C ARG A 26 9.46 2.83 -1.60
N ILE A 27 9.77 2.75 -2.90
CA ILE A 27 11.15 2.55 -3.34
C ILE A 27 12.02 3.74 -2.97
N GLN A 28 11.52 4.96 -3.13
CA GLN A 28 12.26 6.17 -2.77
C GLN A 28 12.58 6.19 -1.28
N ILE A 29 11.60 5.85 -0.45
CA ILE A 29 11.80 5.80 1.01
C ILE A 29 12.77 4.67 1.34
N MET A 30 12.60 3.50 0.74
CA MET A 30 13.47 2.35 0.96
C MET A 30 14.93 2.71 0.68
N ASN A 31 15.17 3.44 -0.41
CA ASN A 31 16.52 3.80 -0.82
C ASN A 31 17.18 4.84 0.09
N GLN A 32 16.44 5.45 1.00
CA GLN A 32 17.01 6.34 2.01
C GLN A 32 17.70 5.57 3.14
N PHE A 33 17.44 4.27 3.24
CA PHE A 33 18.01 3.41 4.26
C PHE A 33 19.17 2.60 3.70
N ASP A 34 20.08 2.21 4.59
CA ASP A 34 21.17 1.32 4.21
C ASP A 34 20.61 -0.03 3.73
N ARG A 35 21.21 -0.58 2.68
CA ARG A 35 20.75 -1.84 2.08
C ARG A 35 20.74 -3.01 3.06
N LYS A 36 21.60 -2.98 4.05
CA LYS A 36 21.70 -4.04 5.05
C LYS A 36 20.78 -3.82 6.24
N SER A 37 20.13 -2.65 6.30
CA SER A 37 19.25 -2.33 7.42
C SER A 37 17.98 -3.17 7.38
N GLN A 38 17.36 -3.34 8.54
CA GLN A 38 16.08 -4.02 8.61
C GLN A 38 15.00 -3.22 7.85
N GLU A 39 15.06 -1.90 7.94
CA GLU A 39 14.10 -1.02 7.27
C GLU A 39 14.10 -1.27 5.76
N TYR A 40 15.28 -1.27 5.15
CA TYR A 40 15.39 -1.51 3.72
C TYR A 40 14.83 -2.88 3.35
N ARG A 41 15.28 -3.90 4.07
CA ARG A 41 14.88 -5.27 3.76
C ARG A 41 13.39 -5.50 3.97
N ALA A 42 12.82 -4.89 5.01
CA ALA A 42 11.39 -5.01 5.29
C ALA A 42 10.55 -4.31 4.22
N LEU A 43 10.93 -3.10 3.83
CA LEU A 43 10.22 -2.37 2.78
C LEU A 43 10.29 -3.09 1.44
N LYS A 44 11.40 -3.77 1.19
CA LYS A 44 11.57 -4.54 -0.04
C LYS A 44 10.71 -5.81 -0.02
N ARG A 45 10.69 -6.52 1.09
CA ARG A 45 10.00 -7.82 1.19
C ARG A 45 8.47 -7.66 1.22
N TYR A 46 7.96 -6.69 1.97
CA TYR A 46 6.55 -6.57 2.25
C TYR A 46 5.85 -5.50 1.42
N TRP A 47 6.30 -5.30 0.19
CA TRP A 47 5.75 -4.27 -0.69
C TRP A 47 4.26 -4.47 -0.97
N LYS A 48 3.79 -5.72 -1.01
CA LYS A 48 2.38 -6.00 -1.29
C LYS A 48 1.46 -5.47 -0.21
N LEU A 49 1.90 -5.46 1.04
CA LEU A 49 1.09 -4.97 2.15
C LEU A 49 0.82 -3.47 2.00
N ILE A 50 1.78 -2.74 1.44
CA ILE A 50 1.63 -1.30 1.24
C ILE A 50 0.65 -1.00 0.11
N GLN A 51 0.64 -1.83 -0.92
CA GLN A 51 -0.25 -1.63 -2.07
C GLN A 51 -1.65 -2.17 -1.86
N GLN A 52 -1.82 -3.12 -0.99
CA GLN A 52 -3.09 -3.80 -0.77
C GLN A 52 -4.09 -2.89 -0.07
N ASP A 53 -5.38 -3.08 -0.40
CA ASP A 53 -6.47 -2.43 0.34
C ASP A 53 -6.38 -2.87 1.81
N SER A 54 -6.28 -1.91 2.72
CA SER A 54 -6.07 -2.17 4.13
C SER A 54 -7.19 -3.00 4.76
N ARG A 55 -8.38 -2.95 4.18
CA ARG A 55 -9.53 -3.72 4.66
C ARG A 55 -9.41 -5.21 4.36
N LYS A 56 -8.51 -5.57 3.45
CA LYS A 56 -8.32 -6.96 3.01
C LYS A 56 -7.12 -7.63 3.67
N LEU A 57 -6.45 -6.94 4.60
CA LEU A 57 -5.29 -7.52 5.27
C LEU A 57 -5.71 -8.66 6.18
N SER A 58 -4.94 -9.75 6.14
CA SER A 58 -5.20 -10.91 6.97
C SER A 58 -4.93 -10.62 8.45
N ASP A 59 -5.80 -11.14 9.32
CA ASP A 59 -5.62 -11.04 10.77
C ASP A 59 -4.87 -12.24 11.34
N LYS A 60 -4.47 -13.17 10.53
CA LYS A 60 -3.74 -14.34 10.98
C LYS A 60 -2.35 -13.96 11.45
N ARG A 61 -1.93 -14.56 12.56
CA ARG A 61 -0.65 -14.28 13.18
C ARG A 61 0.32 -15.42 12.89
N PHE A 62 1.47 -15.07 12.32
CA PHE A 62 2.51 -16.05 12.01
C PHE A 62 3.84 -15.55 12.55
N TYR A 63 4.73 -16.48 12.84
CA TYR A 63 6.09 -16.13 13.18
C TYR A 63 6.79 -15.50 11.98
N ARG A 64 7.39 -14.33 12.20
CA ARG A 64 8.10 -13.58 11.15
C ARG A 64 9.59 -13.51 11.51
N PRO A 65 10.42 -14.37 10.89
CA PRO A 65 11.84 -14.42 11.25
C PRO A 65 12.55 -13.07 11.18
N MET A 66 12.18 -12.23 10.21
CA MET A 66 12.80 -10.92 10.06
C MET A 66 12.64 -10.06 11.32
N PHE A 67 11.50 -10.18 12.00
CA PHE A 67 11.19 -9.40 13.20
C PHE A 67 11.33 -10.21 14.48
N ARG A 68 11.56 -11.51 14.35
CA ARG A 68 11.70 -12.45 15.47
C ARG A 68 10.50 -12.41 16.42
N MET A 69 9.32 -12.30 15.86
CA MET A 69 8.09 -12.30 16.63
C MET A 69 6.92 -12.71 15.76
N HIS A 70 5.82 -13.08 16.41
CA HIS A 70 4.58 -13.44 15.73
C HIS A 70 3.81 -12.17 15.42
N LEU A 71 3.50 -11.94 14.15
CA LEU A 71 2.85 -10.71 13.71
C LEU A 71 1.76 -11.01 12.68
N THR A 72 0.70 -10.20 12.74
CA THR A 72 -0.29 -10.13 11.68
C THR A 72 0.22 -9.22 10.58
N ASN A 73 -0.45 -9.26 9.41
CA ASN A 73 -0.09 -8.35 8.32
C ASN A 73 -0.27 -6.89 8.71
N LYS A 74 -1.30 -6.58 9.53
CA LYS A 74 -1.50 -5.22 10.02
C LYS A 74 -0.35 -4.75 10.89
N GLU A 75 0.15 -5.63 11.74
CA GLU A 75 1.26 -5.30 12.63
C GLU A 75 2.55 -5.09 11.84
N ILE A 76 2.77 -5.90 10.80
CA ILE A 76 3.92 -5.69 9.92
C ILE A 76 3.79 -4.34 9.22
N LEU A 77 2.62 -4.04 8.68
CA LEU A 77 2.37 -2.77 8.00
C LEU A 77 2.65 -1.60 8.93
N GLU A 78 2.21 -1.66 10.18
CA GLU A 78 2.48 -0.61 11.15
C GLU A 78 3.98 -0.41 11.37
N LYS A 79 4.75 -1.50 11.39
CA LYS A 79 6.19 -1.39 11.49
C LYS A 79 6.78 -0.67 10.28
N LEU A 80 6.32 -1.03 9.08
CA LEU A 80 6.80 -0.38 7.85
C LEU A 80 6.50 1.11 7.86
N LEU A 81 5.29 1.47 8.26
CA LEU A 81 4.87 2.88 8.29
C LEU A 81 5.57 3.66 9.39
N SER A 82 6.05 2.98 10.43
CA SER A 82 6.79 3.64 11.49
C SER A 82 8.18 4.09 11.05
N TYR A 83 8.69 3.56 9.94
CA TYR A 83 10.02 3.90 9.46
C TYR A 83 10.10 5.28 8.82
N SER A 84 8.96 5.84 8.39
CA SER A 84 8.96 7.12 7.68
C SER A 84 7.58 7.77 7.78
N ASP A 85 7.55 9.01 8.29
CA ASP A 85 6.31 9.78 8.32
C ASP A 85 5.82 10.10 6.90
N GLU A 86 6.76 10.35 6.00
CA GLU A 86 6.42 10.60 4.60
C GLU A 86 5.74 9.39 3.98
N LEU A 87 6.25 8.19 4.26
CA LEU A 87 5.62 6.96 3.76
C LEU A 87 4.21 6.81 4.32
N ARG A 88 4.03 7.07 5.62
CA ARG A 88 2.71 6.98 6.26
C ARG A 88 1.72 7.95 5.63
N GLN A 89 2.12 9.18 5.40
CA GLN A 89 1.25 10.18 4.79
C GLN A 89 0.81 9.77 3.39
N HIS A 90 1.75 9.30 2.59
CA HIS A 90 1.42 8.82 1.25
C HIS A 90 0.53 7.58 1.29
N TYR A 91 0.79 6.69 2.24
CA TYR A 91 -0.01 5.48 2.39
C TYR A 91 -1.45 5.82 2.75
N GLU A 92 -1.64 6.73 3.70
CA GLU A 92 -2.99 7.13 4.11
C GLU A 92 -3.76 7.78 2.97
N LEU A 93 -3.11 8.64 2.21
CA LEU A 93 -3.72 9.24 1.03
C LEU A 93 -4.07 8.18 -0.01
N TYR A 94 -3.15 7.24 -0.25
CA TYR A 94 -3.37 6.15 -1.19
C TYR A 94 -4.60 5.32 -0.78
N GLN A 95 -4.71 4.96 0.49
CA GLN A 95 -5.85 4.18 0.97
C GLN A 95 -7.16 4.96 0.84
N PHE A 96 -7.13 6.25 1.13
CA PHE A 96 -8.30 7.11 0.98
C PHE A 96 -8.76 7.15 -0.48
N LEU A 97 -7.85 7.34 -1.40
CA LEU A 97 -8.18 7.39 -2.83
C LEU A 97 -8.64 6.03 -3.34
N LEU A 98 -8.00 4.97 -2.88
CA LEU A 98 -8.36 3.61 -3.25
C LEU A 98 -9.80 3.30 -2.80
N PHE A 99 -10.13 3.65 -1.57
CA PHE A 99 -11.49 3.51 -1.04
C PHE A 99 -12.47 4.31 -1.89
N HIS A 100 -12.14 5.57 -2.16
CA HIS A 100 -13.02 6.47 -2.90
C HIS A 100 -13.38 5.91 -4.28
N PHE A 101 -12.39 5.47 -5.03
CA PHE A 101 -12.63 5.00 -6.39
C PHE A 101 -13.27 3.62 -6.43
N GLN A 102 -12.93 2.74 -5.52
CA GLN A 102 -13.53 1.41 -5.48
C GLN A 102 -14.97 1.42 -4.97
N GLU A 103 -15.23 2.17 -3.92
CA GLU A 103 -16.58 2.24 -3.33
C GLU A 103 -17.56 2.91 -4.27
N LYS A 104 -17.12 3.94 -4.97
CA LYS A 104 -18.00 4.62 -5.94
C LYS A 104 -18.44 3.69 -7.06
N ASN A 105 -17.60 2.73 -7.43
CA ASN A 105 -17.98 1.74 -8.41
C ASN A 105 -19.13 0.87 -7.91
N SER A 106 -19.12 0.54 -6.63
CA SER A 106 -20.18 -0.26 -6.03
C SER A 106 -21.48 0.51 -5.91
N ASP A 107 -21.37 1.79 -5.55
CA ASP A 107 -22.54 2.60 -5.23
C ASP A 107 -23.38 2.92 -6.45
N HIS A 108 -22.82 2.86 -7.64
CA HIS A 108 -23.54 3.20 -8.86
C HIS A 108 -24.27 2.02 -9.50
N PHE A 109 -24.17 0.88 -8.88
CA PHE A 109 -24.80 -0.33 -9.40
C PHE A 109 -25.56 -1.06 -8.31
#